data_ae75181fd1becde90769275f299c2289
#
_entry.id   ae75181fd1becde90769275f299c2289
#
_cell.length_a   1.000
_cell.length_b   1.000
_cell.length_c   1.000
_cell.angle_alpha   90.00
_cell.angle_beta   90.00
_cell.angle_gamma   90.00
#
_symmetry.space_group_name_H-M   'P 1'
#
loop_
_entity.id
_entity.type
_entity.pdbx_description
1 polymer ?
#
loop_
_entity_poly.entity_id
_entity_poly.type
_entity_poly.pdbx_seq_one_letter_code
_entity_poly.pdbx_strand_id
1 'polypeptide(L)'
;PNGSGKSTFSKVLAGHPAYSVTVGDIIFKGTTILDIEPEERSHLGLFLAFQYPIEIPGVRNTDFLRLAYNSKQQFYNKPQLDPLEFLMVINEKLKLVNMSSLFLNRNVNEGFSGGEKKRNEILQMLLLDSDLSVLDETDSGLDIDALKIIANGINAFMNPSKSIILITHYQRLLDYIKPNYV
;
A
#
# COMPACT_ATOMS: atom_id res chain seq x y z
N PRO A 1 17.73 0.32 14.33
CA PRO A 1 17.78 -0.85 15.24
C PRO A 1 16.38 -1.42 15.51
N ASN A 2 16.26 -2.69 15.89
CA ASN A 2 15.00 -3.26 16.37
C ASN A 2 14.56 -2.52 17.64
N GLY A 3 13.23 -2.36 17.82
CA GLY A 3 12.68 -1.64 18.97
C GLY A 3 12.78 -0.12 18.91
N SER A 4 13.23 0.48 17.80
CA SER A 4 13.34 1.93 17.66
C SER A 4 12.00 2.63 17.31
N GLY A 5 10.88 1.91 17.30
CA GLY A 5 9.55 2.48 17.08
C GLY A 5 9.12 2.60 15.61
N LYS A 6 9.85 2.02 14.64
CA LYS A 6 9.52 2.12 13.20
C LYS A 6 8.08 1.68 12.89
N SER A 7 7.71 0.46 13.30
CA SER A 7 6.36 -0.06 13.06
C SER A 7 5.29 0.64 13.91
N THR A 8 5.66 1.18 15.08
CA THR A 8 4.77 2.06 15.86
C THR A 8 4.49 3.34 15.09
N PHE A 9 5.53 3.97 14.56
CA PHE A 9 5.42 5.16 13.72
C PHE A 9 4.52 4.91 12.50
N SER A 10 4.72 3.80 11.78
CA SER A 10 3.90 3.41 10.63
C SER A 10 2.41 3.30 10.99
N LYS A 11 2.11 2.65 12.12
CA LYS A 11 0.73 2.46 12.61
C LYS A 11 0.10 3.78 13.07
N VAL A 12 0.86 4.62 13.77
CA VAL A 12 0.40 5.97 14.19
C VAL A 12 0.09 6.82 12.96
N LEU A 13 0.96 6.81 11.95
CA LEU A 13 0.76 7.55 10.71
C LEU A 13 -0.49 7.11 9.97
N ALA A 14 -0.78 5.81 9.97
CA ALA A 14 -1.99 5.23 9.36
C ALA A 14 -3.27 5.43 10.20
N GLY A 15 -3.16 5.95 11.43
CA GLY A 15 -4.32 6.15 12.33
C GLY A 15 -4.80 4.89 13.04
N HIS A 16 -3.89 3.94 13.32
CA HIS A 16 -4.28 2.70 13.98
C HIS A 16 -4.84 2.94 15.38
N PRO A 17 -6.08 2.47 15.71
CA PRO A 17 -6.82 2.88 16.91
C PRO A 17 -6.17 2.45 18.24
N ALA A 18 -5.23 1.50 18.22
CA ALA A 18 -4.52 1.08 19.43
C ALA A 18 -3.41 2.05 19.87
N TYR A 19 -3.16 3.12 19.12
CA TYR A 19 -2.09 4.08 19.40
C TYR A 19 -2.67 5.49 19.56
N SER A 20 -2.25 6.18 20.61
CA SER A 20 -2.59 7.57 20.89
C SER A 20 -1.32 8.40 20.95
N VAL A 21 -1.29 9.52 20.26
CA VAL A 21 -0.20 10.48 20.31
C VAL A 21 -0.43 11.41 21.50
N THR A 22 0.48 11.40 22.47
CA THR A 22 0.35 12.21 23.70
C THR A 22 0.97 13.60 23.56
N VAL A 23 1.98 13.73 22.70
CA VAL A 23 2.68 15.01 22.47
C VAL A 23 3.18 15.05 21.04
N GLY A 24 3.11 16.23 20.42
CA GLY A 24 3.53 16.46 19.05
C GLY A 24 2.36 16.45 18.07
N ASP A 25 2.67 16.63 16.79
CA ASP A 25 1.69 16.65 15.71
C ASP A 25 2.25 15.96 14.47
N ILE A 26 1.34 15.51 13.58
CA ILE A 26 1.68 14.98 12.26
C ILE A 26 0.93 15.82 11.23
N ILE A 27 1.67 16.56 10.44
CA ILE A 27 1.12 17.40 9.37
C ILE A 27 1.32 16.72 8.04
N PHE A 28 0.24 16.46 7.32
CA PHE A 28 0.25 15.92 5.96
C PHE A 28 -0.49 16.88 5.02
N LYS A 29 0.17 17.33 3.97
CA LYS A 29 -0.37 18.34 3.02
C LYS A 29 -0.91 19.61 3.69
N GLY A 30 -0.24 20.05 4.75
CA GLY A 30 -0.61 21.26 5.49
C GLY A 30 -1.75 21.10 6.51
N THR A 31 -2.23 19.88 6.72
CA THR A 31 -3.31 19.57 7.68
C THR A 31 -2.81 18.56 8.72
N THR A 32 -3.12 18.79 10.01
CA THR A 32 -2.91 17.79 11.05
C THR A 32 -3.78 16.56 10.77
N ILE A 33 -3.20 15.37 10.92
CA ILE A 33 -3.92 14.11 10.65
C ILE A 33 -4.22 13.30 11.92
N LEU A 34 -3.87 13.83 13.10
CA LEU A 34 -4.03 13.06 14.33
C LEU A 34 -5.49 12.72 14.64
N ASP A 35 -6.40 13.66 14.37
CA ASP A 35 -7.83 13.52 14.61
C ASP A 35 -8.61 13.02 13.37
N ILE A 36 -7.90 12.64 12.30
CA ILE A 36 -8.50 12.14 11.05
C ILE A 36 -8.53 10.61 11.09
N GLU A 37 -9.69 10.03 10.78
CA GLU A 37 -9.89 8.58 10.72
C GLU A 37 -9.04 7.90 9.65
N PRO A 38 -8.68 6.60 9.80
CA PRO A 38 -7.79 5.90 8.85
C PRO A 38 -8.28 5.93 7.40
N GLU A 39 -9.58 5.78 7.16
CA GLU A 39 -10.16 5.84 5.83
C GLU A 39 -10.00 7.22 5.19
N GLU A 40 -10.18 8.30 5.95
CA GLU A 40 -10.00 9.66 5.45
C GLU A 40 -8.51 9.94 5.16
N ARG A 41 -7.58 9.45 6.01
CA ARG A 41 -6.13 9.52 5.72
C ARG A 41 -5.79 8.82 4.41
N SER A 42 -6.42 7.66 4.15
CA SER A 42 -6.25 6.94 2.88
C SER A 42 -6.78 7.76 1.70
N HIS A 43 -7.94 8.40 1.83
CA HIS A 43 -8.49 9.30 0.82
C HIS A 43 -7.58 10.48 0.55
N LEU A 44 -6.96 11.07 1.58
CA LEU A 44 -5.98 12.15 1.44
C LEU A 44 -4.71 11.72 0.71
N GLY A 45 -4.51 10.42 0.51
CA GLY A 45 -3.38 9.87 -0.24
C GLY A 45 -2.30 9.23 0.61
N LEU A 46 -2.62 8.84 1.85
CA LEU A 46 -1.71 8.08 2.70
C LEU A 46 -1.98 6.58 2.55
N PHE A 47 -0.94 5.77 2.38
CA PHE A 47 -1.02 4.32 2.25
C PHE A 47 -0.05 3.64 3.20
N LEU A 48 -0.49 2.55 3.84
CA LEU A 48 0.37 1.68 4.65
C LEU A 48 0.32 0.25 4.11
N ALA A 49 1.47 -0.29 3.71
CA ALA A 49 1.66 -1.72 3.53
C ALA A 49 2.07 -2.34 4.86
N PHE A 50 1.31 -3.32 5.29
CA PHE A 50 1.51 -3.98 6.58
C PHE A 50 2.66 -4.99 6.55
N GLN A 51 3.35 -5.14 7.66
CA GLN A 51 4.33 -6.22 7.83
C GLN A 51 3.69 -7.60 7.57
N TYR A 52 2.47 -7.80 8.06
CA TYR A 52 1.68 -9.02 7.84
C TYR A 52 0.33 -8.66 7.19
N PRO A 53 0.20 -8.86 5.85
CA PRO A 53 -1.04 -8.60 5.15
C PRO A 53 -2.20 -9.47 5.66
N ILE A 54 -3.33 -8.83 5.95
CA ILE A 54 -4.50 -9.51 6.52
C ILE A 54 -5.24 -10.29 5.43
N GLU A 55 -5.76 -11.46 5.79
CA GLU A 55 -6.70 -12.22 4.98
C GLU A 55 -8.13 -11.79 5.29
N ILE A 56 -8.97 -11.64 4.25
CA ILE A 56 -10.39 -11.32 4.41
C ILE A 56 -11.22 -12.42 3.71
N PRO A 57 -11.54 -13.51 4.44
CA PRO A 57 -12.34 -14.60 3.87
C PRO A 57 -13.71 -14.12 3.41
N GLY A 58 -14.19 -14.67 2.29
CA GLY A 58 -15.50 -14.34 1.74
C GLY A 58 -15.58 -13.01 0.97
N VAL A 59 -14.52 -12.19 0.96
CA VAL A 59 -14.48 -10.94 0.20
C VAL A 59 -13.54 -11.11 -0.99
N ARG A 60 -14.08 -11.09 -2.21
CA ARG A 60 -13.25 -11.20 -3.41
C ARG A 60 -12.32 -10.00 -3.57
N ASN A 61 -11.09 -10.27 -4.01
CA ASN A 61 -10.07 -9.24 -4.17
C ASN A 61 -10.51 -8.14 -5.16
N THR A 62 -11.22 -8.51 -6.24
CA THR A 62 -11.75 -7.54 -7.20
C THR A 62 -12.78 -6.59 -6.57
N ASP A 63 -13.69 -7.12 -5.72
CA ASP A 63 -14.73 -6.31 -5.09
C ASP A 63 -14.13 -5.37 -4.05
N PHE A 64 -13.19 -5.87 -3.25
CA PHE A 64 -12.43 -5.06 -2.28
C PHE A 64 -11.68 -3.92 -2.95
N LEU A 65 -10.90 -4.23 -3.99
CA LEU A 65 -10.09 -3.25 -4.70
C LEU A 65 -10.96 -2.19 -5.41
N ARG A 66 -12.07 -2.61 -6.04
CA ARG A 66 -13.00 -1.68 -6.71
C ARG A 66 -13.69 -0.76 -5.70
N LEU A 67 -14.11 -1.32 -4.55
CA LEU A 67 -14.73 -0.53 -3.49
C LEU A 67 -13.76 0.54 -2.97
N ALA A 68 -12.53 0.16 -2.65
CA ALA A 68 -11.50 1.09 -2.16
C ALA A 68 -11.20 2.19 -3.21
N TYR A 69 -11.07 1.82 -4.48
CA TYR A 69 -10.85 2.77 -5.57
C TYR A 69 -12.02 3.75 -5.71
N ASN A 70 -13.25 3.24 -5.76
CA ASN A 70 -14.45 4.05 -5.93
C ASN A 70 -14.72 4.96 -4.72
N SER A 71 -14.41 4.52 -3.51
CA SER A 71 -14.48 5.35 -2.30
C SER A 71 -13.56 6.57 -2.43
N LYS A 72 -12.32 6.37 -2.90
CA LYS A 72 -11.40 7.49 -3.17
C LYS A 72 -11.90 8.40 -4.29
N GLN A 73 -12.47 7.85 -5.38
CA GLN A 73 -13.05 8.66 -6.46
C GLN A 73 -14.20 9.53 -5.93
N GLN A 74 -15.09 8.96 -5.12
CA GLN A 74 -16.20 9.68 -4.51
C GLN A 74 -15.73 10.82 -3.60
N PHE A 75 -14.70 10.59 -2.79
CA PHE A 75 -14.10 11.63 -1.93
C PHE A 75 -13.63 12.85 -2.74
N TYR A 76 -13.11 12.63 -3.94
CA TYR A 76 -12.67 13.70 -4.85
C TYR A 76 -13.76 14.16 -5.84
N ASN A 77 -15.04 13.80 -5.65
CA ASN A 77 -16.15 14.10 -6.54
C ASN A 77 -15.90 13.65 -7.99
N LYS A 78 -15.20 12.53 -8.18
CA LYS A 78 -14.92 11.91 -9.46
C LYS A 78 -15.90 10.76 -9.72
N PRO A 79 -16.18 10.41 -11.00
CA PRO A 79 -17.02 9.27 -11.33
C PRO A 79 -16.49 7.97 -10.75
N GLN A 80 -17.40 7.16 -10.22
CA GLN A 80 -17.09 5.79 -9.84
C GLN A 80 -17.02 4.92 -11.09
N LEU A 81 -16.14 3.92 -11.09
CA LEU A 81 -16.03 2.97 -12.18
C LEU A 81 -17.01 1.80 -12.00
N ASP A 82 -17.67 1.44 -13.10
CA ASP A 82 -18.39 0.18 -13.14
C ASP A 82 -17.44 -1.03 -13.14
N PRO A 83 -17.94 -2.28 -13.01
CA PRO A 83 -17.07 -3.46 -12.98
C PRO A 83 -16.18 -3.65 -14.20
N LEU A 84 -16.64 -3.29 -15.42
CA LEU A 84 -15.89 -3.46 -16.66
C LEU A 84 -14.80 -2.39 -16.79
N GLU A 85 -15.13 -1.14 -16.52
CA GLU A 85 -14.19 -0.03 -16.49
C GLU A 85 -13.08 -0.29 -15.46
N PHE A 86 -13.46 -0.77 -14.26
CA PHE A 86 -12.51 -1.12 -13.22
C PHE A 86 -11.55 -2.23 -13.65
N LEU A 87 -12.05 -3.27 -14.36
CA LEU A 87 -11.20 -4.35 -14.87
C LEU A 87 -10.14 -3.84 -15.86
N MET A 88 -10.45 -2.83 -16.67
CA MET A 88 -9.44 -2.23 -17.55
C MET A 88 -8.33 -1.54 -16.76
N VAL A 89 -8.69 -0.77 -15.73
CA VAL A 89 -7.72 -0.07 -14.88
C VAL A 89 -6.85 -1.04 -14.10
N ILE A 90 -7.45 -2.05 -13.45
CA ILE A 90 -6.69 -2.96 -12.59
C ILE A 90 -5.76 -3.88 -13.39
N ASN A 91 -6.14 -4.29 -14.62
CA ASN A 91 -5.32 -5.15 -15.46
C ASN A 91 -3.97 -4.49 -15.83
N GLU A 92 -3.93 -3.18 -16.03
CA GLU A 92 -2.66 -2.45 -16.24
C GLU A 92 -1.78 -2.48 -14.98
N LYS A 93 -2.38 -2.36 -13.80
CA LYS A 93 -1.64 -2.42 -12.52
C LYS A 93 -1.13 -3.83 -12.19
N LEU A 94 -1.92 -4.88 -12.54
CA LEU A 94 -1.50 -6.28 -12.37
C LEU A 94 -0.21 -6.60 -13.12
N LYS A 95 -0.02 -6.05 -14.31
CA LYS A 95 1.23 -6.22 -15.10
C LYS A 95 2.44 -5.73 -14.34
N LEU A 96 2.34 -4.59 -13.65
CA LEU A 96 3.45 -3.98 -12.91
C LEU A 96 3.92 -4.82 -11.72
N VAL A 97 3.04 -5.63 -11.14
CA VAL A 97 3.34 -6.52 -10.01
C VAL A 97 3.44 -7.99 -10.44
N ASN A 98 3.42 -8.26 -11.75
CA ASN A 98 3.47 -9.62 -12.32
C ASN A 98 2.46 -10.57 -11.64
N MET A 99 1.20 -10.14 -11.51
CA MET A 99 0.11 -10.95 -10.98
C MET A 99 -0.89 -11.31 -12.06
N SER A 100 -1.36 -12.56 -12.04
CA SER A 100 -2.44 -13.03 -12.92
C SER A 100 -3.78 -12.43 -12.49
N SER A 101 -4.66 -12.14 -13.47
CA SER A 101 -6.05 -11.74 -13.22
C SER A 101 -6.86 -12.77 -12.43
N LEU A 102 -6.43 -14.02 -12.37
CA LEU A 102 -7.07 -15.06 -11.56
C LEU A 102 -7.08 -14.71 -10.06
N PHE A 103 -6.09 -13.93 -9.58
CA PHE A 103 -6.07 -13.45 -8.19
C PHE A 103 -7.22 -12.51 -7.86
N LEU A 104 -7.82 -11.85 -8.84
CA LEU A 104 -8.97 -10.98 -8.64
C LEU A 104 -10.23 -11.75 -8.21
N ASN A 105 -10.35 -13.01 -8.60
CA ASN A 105 -11.50 -13.86 -8.28
C ASN A 105 -11.36 -14.60 -6.93
N ARG A 106 -10.17 -14.57 -6.33
CA ARG A 106 -9.92 -15.16 -5.01
C ARG A 106 -10.25 -14.15 -3.91
N ASN A 107 -10.49 -14.62 -2.71
CA ASN A 107 -10.67 -13.75 -1.56
C ASN A 107 -9.37 -13.02 -1.22
N VAL A 108 -9.49 -11.85 -0.61
CA VAL A 108 -8.33 -10.99 -0.28
C VAL A 108 -7.31 -11.76 0.55
N ASN A 109 -6.15 -12.00 -0.04
CA ASN A 109 -4.99 -12.66 0.55
C ASN A 109 -5.21 -14.11 1.02
N GLU A 110 -6.43 -14.68 0.92
CA GLU A 110 -6.74 -16.02 1.39
C GLU A 110 -6.01 -17.08 0.55
N GLY A 111 -5.15 -17.86 1.23
CA GLY A 111 -4.32 -18.87 0.59
C GLY A 111 -3.28 -18.32 -0.40
N PHE A 112 -2.96 -17.04 -0.33
CA PHE A 112 -1.84 -16.48 -1.08
C PHE A 112 -0.53 -16.85 -0.38
N SER A 113 0.51 -17.10 -1.16
CA SER A 113 1.88 -17.18 -0.63
C SER A 113 2.32 -15.82 -0.07
N GLY A 114 3.38 -15.81 0.75
CA GLY A 114 3.93 -14.55 1.28
C GLY A 114 4.25 -13.53 0.19
N GLY A 115 4.89 -13.98 -0.89
CA GLY A 115 5.22 -13.11 -2.03
C GLY A 115 3.98 -12.60 -2.78
N GLU A 116 2.93 -13.42 -2.91
CA GLU A 116 1.68 -13.01 -3.53
C GLU A 116 0.93 -11.97 -2.67
N LYS A 117 0.92 -12.14 -1.34
CA LYS A 117 0.35 -11.15 -0.42
C LYS A 117 1.05 -9.81 -0.54
N LYS A 118 2.38 -9.81 -0.57
CA LYS A 118 3.16 -8.56 -0.71
C LYS A 118 2.95 -7.90 -2.08
N ARG A 119 2.87 -8.67 -3.16
CA ARG A 119 2.53 -8.13 -4.49
C ARG A 119 1.12 -7.56 -4.52
N ASN A 120 0.15 -8.17 -3.80
CA ASN A 120 -1.20 -7.63 -3.69
C ASN A 120 -1.24 -6.31 -2.90
N GLU A 121 -0.38 -6.11 -1.89
CA GLU A 121 -0.24 -4.80 -1.23
C GLU A 121 0.33 -3.72 -2.16
N ILE A 122 1.37 -4.06 -2.92
CA ILE A 122 1.89 -3.11 -3.92
C ILE A 122 0.84 -2.82 -5.00
N LEU A 123 0.04 -3.80 -5.42
CA LEU A 123 -1.09 -3.58 -6.32
C LEU A 123 -2.09 -2.57 -5.74
N GLN A 124 -2.41 -2.65 -4.45
CA GLN A 124 -3.28 -1.69 -3.77
C GLN A 124 -2.67 -0.28 -3.78
N MET A 125 -1.38 -0.15 -3.47
CA MET A 125 -0.65 1.12 -3.53
C MET A 125 -0.72 1.75 -4.93
N LEU A 126 -0.46 0.96 -5.97
CA LEU A 126 -0.50 1.39 -7.36
C LEU A 126 -1.91 1.80 -7.81
N LEU A 127 -2.93 1.09 -7.34
CA LEU A 127 -4.33 1.34 -7.68
C LEU A 127 -4.86 2.60 -6.99
N LEU A 128 -4.57 2.74 -5.70
CA LEU A 128 -5.01 3.89 -4.91
C LEU A 128 -4.22 5.16 -5.23
N ASP A 129 -3.13 5.06 -5.97
CA ASP A 129 -2.32 6.19 -6.39
C ASP A 129 -2.02 7.15 -5.22
N SER A 130 -1.42 6.60 -4.16
CA SER A 130 -1.12 7.32 -2.92
C SER A 130 -0.03 8.37 -3.12
N ASP A 131 -0.05 9.45 -2.32
CA ASP A 131 0.98 10.50 -2.34
C ASP A 131 2.11 10.21 -1.36
N LEU A 132 1.77 9.59 -0.21
CA LEU A 132 2.73 9.07 0.75
C LEU A 132 2.43 7.60 1.04
N SER A 133 3.38 6.74 0.74
CA SER A 133 3.30 5.31 1.05
C SER A 133 4.32 4.94 2.13
N VAL A 134 3.88 4.20 3.13
CA VAL A 134 4.75 3.59 4.13
C VAL A 134 4.79 2.09 3.88
N LEU A 135 5.97 1.57 3.58
CA LEU A 135 6.20 0.16 3.29
C LEU A 135 6.95 -0.47 4.46
N ASP A 136 6.22 -1.18 5.33
CA ASP A 136 6.78 -1.76 6.56
C ASP A 136 7.17 -3.22 6.32
N GLU A 137 8.48 -3.47 6.14
CA GLU A 137 9.06 -4.79 5.90
C GLU A 137 8.38 -5.58 4.76
N THR A 138 8.04 -4.88 3.67
CA THR A 138 7.38 -5.50 2.50
C THR A 138 8.28 -6.49 1.75
N ASP A 139 9.55 -6.53 2.06
CA ASP A 139 10.59 -7.41 1.50
C ASP A 139 10.85 -8.65 2.37
N SER A 140 10.26 -8.74 3.55
CA SER A 140 10.48 -9.85 4.47
C SER A 140 9.95 -11.18 3.92
N GLY A 141 10.79 -12.21 3.91
CA GLY A 141 10.43 -13.57 3.48
C GLY A 141 10.28 -13.74 1.96
N LEU A 142 10.75 -12.80 1.16
CA LEU A 142 10.71 -12.87 -0.29
C LEU A 142 11.97 -13.52 -0.87
N ASP A 143 11.78 -14.28 -1.95
CA ASP A 143 12.89 -14.66 -2.83
C ASP A 143 13.36 -13.47 -3.67
N ILE A 144 14.47 -13.64 -4.37
CA ILE A 144 15.10 -12.57 -5.16
C ILE A 144 14.20 -12.10 -6.30
N ASP A 145 13.44 -13.00 -6.92
CA ASP A 145 12.60 -12.65 -8.06
C ASP A 145 11.35 -11.88 -7.62
N ALA A 146 10.71 -12.30 -6.52
CA ALA A 146 9.62 -11.54 -5.93
C ALA A 146 10.07 -10.15 -5.46
N LEU A 147 11.30 -10.05 -4.89
CA LEU A 147 11.89 -8.78 -4.48
C LEU A 147 12.07 -7.82 -5.67
N LYS A 148 12.59 -8.32 -6.79
CA LYS A 148 12.76 -7.54 -8.03
C LYS A 148 11.42 -7.03 -8.57
N ILE A 149 10.39 -7.88 -8.57
CA ILE A 149 9.05 -7.51 -9.04
C ILE A 149 8.48 -6.37 -8.19
N ILE A 150 8.58 -6.48 -6.86
CA ILE A 150 8.14 -5.43 -5.94
C ILE A 150 8.91 -4.14 -6.16
N ALA A 151 10.24 -4.21 -6.25
CA ALA A 151 11.08 -3.04 -6.50
C ALA A 151 10.75 -2.35 -7.84
N ASN A 152 10.51 -3.13 -8.89
CA ASN A 152 10.08 -2.60 -10.19
C ASN A 152 8.71 -1.91 -10.10
N GLY A 153 7.76 -2.50 -9.39
CA GLY A 153 6.44 -1.90 -9.14
C GLY A 153 6.57 -0.54 -8.40
N ILE A 154 7.39 -0.51 -7.36
CA ILE A 154 7.69 0.71 -6.59
C ILE A 154 8.35 1.77 -7.48
N ASN A 155 9.38 1.40 -8.23
CA ASN A 155 10.09 2.34 -9.12
C ASN A 155 9.17 2.88 -10.24
N ALA A 156 8.29 2.05 -10.79
CA ALA A 156 7.31 2.49 -11.79
C ALA A 156 6.22 3.43 -11.21
N PHE A 157 5.98 3.36 -9.91
CA PHE A 157 5.04 4.20 -9.20
C PHE A 157 5.62 5.60 -8.89
N MET A 158 6.93 5.68 -8.64
CA MET A 158 7.58 6.91 -8.19
C MET A 158 7.61 7.99 -9.24
N ASN A 159 7.31 9.20 -8.82
CA ASN A 159 7.47 10.45 -9.57
C ASN A 159 7.69 11.61 -8.57
N PRO A 160 8.01 12.84 -9.01
CA PRO A 160 8.32 13.96 -8.11
C PRO A 160 7.21 14.38 -7.14
N SER A 161 5.96 13.98 -7.37
CA SER A 161 4.83 14.30 -6.48
C SER A 161 4.58 13.23 -5.41
N LYS A 162 5.33 12.12 -5.41
CA LYS A 162 5.13 10.98 -4.51
C LYS A 162 6.29 10.78 -3.56
N SER A 163 5.98 10.28 -2.37
CA SER A 163 6.97 9.95 -1.35
C SER A 163 6.75 8.53 -0.83
N ILE A 164 7.85 7.83 -0.57
CA ILE A 164 7.82 6.51 0.05
C ILE A 164 8.73 6.52 1.29
N ILE A 165 8.19 6.04 2.40
CA ILE A 165 8.96 5.67 3.59
C ILE A 165 9.12 4.15 3.54
N LEU A 166 10.37 3.71 3.36
CA LEU A 166 10.70 2.30 3.28
C LEU A 166 11.36 1.84 4.58
N ILE A 167 10.71 0.91 5.27
CA ILE A 167 11.27 0.24 6.45
C ILE A 167 11.70 -1.15 6.00
N THR A 168 13.00 -1.42 6.06
CA THR A 168 13.57 -2.71 5.64
C THR A 168 14.73 -3.13 6.55
N HIS A 169 14.92 -4.44 6.66
CA HIS A 169 16.11 -5.06 7.24
C HIS A 169 17.03 -5.67 6.18
N TYR A 170 16.64 -5.64 4.91
CA TYR A 170 17.36 -6.27 3.82
C TYR A 170 18.04 -5.24 2.92
N GLN A 171 19.35 -5.14 3.02
CA GLN A 171 20.15 -4.27 2.14
C GLN A 171 19.91 -4.53 0.65
N ARG A 172 19.61 -5.79 0.27
CA ARG A 172 19.35 -6.17 -1.12
C ARG A 172 18.23 -5.39 -1.78
N LEU A 173 17.23 -4.91 -1.02
CA LEU A 173 16.17 -4.08 -1.58
C LEU A 173 16.73 -2.74 -2.06
N LEU A 174 17.74 -2.20 -1.38
CA LEU A 174 18.39 -0.93 -1.73
C LEU A 174 19.26 -1.02 -3.00
N ASP A 175 19.59 -2.24 -3.45
CA ASP A 175 20.24 -2.45 -4.75
C ASP A 175 19.30 -2.13 -5.92
N TYR A 176 17.98 -2.26 -5.70
CA TYR A 176 16.94 -2.03 -6.70
C TYR A 176 16.18 -0.72 -6.50
N ILE A 177 16.04 -0.24 -5.26
CA ILE A 177 15.39 1.02 -4.90
C ILE A 177 16.44 1.92 -4.26
N LYS A 178 16.79 3.02 -4.95
CA LYS A 178 17.77 3.99 -4.42
C LYS A 178 17.04 5.07 -3.64
N PRO A 179 17.10 5.07 -2.28
CA PRO A 179 16.48 6.12 -1.49
C PRO A 179 17.23 7.44 -1.65
N ASN A 180 16.50 8.54 -1.52
CA ASN A 180 17.11 9.87 -1.50
C ASN A 180 17.76 10.17 -0.13
N TYR A 181 17.23 9.56 0.93
CA TYR A 181 17.68 9.74 2.33
C TYR A 181 17.69 8.39 3.05
N VAL A 182 18.62 8.23 3.99
CA VAL A 182 18.74 7.04 4.85
C VAL A 182 18.89 7.47 6.31
#